data_7e9422aaeb4c4e935338ca69a4bdc832
#
_entry.id   7e9422aaeb4c4e935338ca69a4bdc832
#
_cell.length_a   1.000
_cell.length_b   1.000
_cell.length_c   1.000
_cell.angle_alpha   90.00
_cell.angle_beta   90.00
_cell.angle_gamma   90.00
#
_symmetry.space_group_name_H-M   'P 1'
#
loop_
_entity.id
_entity.type
_entity.pdbx_description
1 polymer ?
#
loop_
_entity_poly.entity_id
_entity_poly.type
_entity_poly.pdbx_seq_one_letter_code
_entity_poly.pdbx_strand_id
1 'polypeptide(L)'
;MDATALIVGIDVSKSQLDVHVRGSGECFVVARDAEGLAALIERLRPLEPRAIGLEATGGFETFVAAGLSSAGLPVVVVNPAQVRAFANALGKRAKTDPIDATVIAHFVEATAPEIRPLRDEETRLLADLVARRRQIVAMIVAERQREKHAPPRVKKSILRLLKALQRELDSLDGDIDESVKGSPVWREKEDLLASVPGIGTTIARTALFMGAMAAARYNPALKAFRDKLVAAGKPKLVAIIATARKLLVILNAIVRDKKPWADQTA
;
A
#
# COMPACT_ATOMS: atom_id res chain seq x y z
N MET A 1 30.15 -23.99 10.48
CA MET A 1 29.49 -22.90 11.21
C MET A 1 28.83 -22.04 10.12
N ASP A 2 27.53 -22.13 9.98
CA ASP A 2 26.85 -21.24 9.05
C ASP A 2 27.10 -19.81 9.48
N ALA A 3 27.72 -19.02 8.61
CA ALA A 3 27.92 -17.60 8.85
C ALA A 3 26.52 -17.00 9.07
N THR A 4 26.26 -16.54 10.29
CA THR A 4 24.97 -15.94 10.64
C THR A 4 24.78 -14.75 9.71
N ALA A 5 23.88 -14.88 8.74
CA ALA A 5 23.66 -13.88 7.72
C ALA A 5 23.25 -12.56 8.40
N LEU A 6 24.03 -11.50 8.19
CA LEU A 6 23.82 -10.21 8.83
C LEU A 6 22.51 -9.57 8.36
N ILE A 7 21.77 -9.01 9.32
CA ILE A 7 20.54 -8.22 9.05
C ILE A 7 20.79 -6.80 9.56
N VAL A 8 20.43 -5.83 8.76
CA VAL A 8 20.57 -4.41 9.14
C VAL A 8 19.20 -3.81 9.36
N GLY A 9 19.03 -3.07 10.44
CA GLY A 9 17.86 -2.23 10.69
C GLY A 9 18.25 -0.76 10.64
N ILE A 10 17.47 0.04 9.98
CA ILE A 10 17.68 1.49 9.84
C ILE A 10 16.42 2.21 10.27
N ASP A 11 16.51 3.00 11.33
CA ASP A 11 15.51 4.00 11.65
C ASP A 11 15.83 5.31 10.94
N VAL A 12 14.82 5.87 10.25
CA VAL A 12 15.00 7.03 9.38
C VAL A 12 14.33 8.24 10.01
N SER A 13 15.12 9.21 10.43
CA SER A 13 14.65 10.52 10.88
C SER A 13 14.80 11.59 9.79
N LYS A 14 14.39 12.81 10.10
CA LYS A 14 14.50 13.96 9.18
C LYS A 14 15.95 14.26 8.78
N SER A 15 16.90 14.10 9.68
CA SER A 15 18.30 14.55 9.52
C SER A 15 19.33 13.45 9.61
N GLN A 16 18.98 12.29 10.13
CA GLN A 16 19.92 11.20 10.37
C GLN A 16 19.30 9.82 10.17
N LEU A 17 20.17 8.84 10.06
CA LEU A 17 19.87 7.43 9.96
C LEU A 17 20.54 6.72 11.13
N ASP A 18 19.76 6.09 11.99
CA ASP A 18 20.24 5.24 13.08
C ASP A 18 20.30 3.82 12.57
N VAL A 19 21.49 3.22 12.59
CA VAL A 19 21.76 1.93 11.96
C VAL A 19 22.16 0.91 13.03
N HIS A 20 21.56 -0.27 12.97
CA HIS A 20 21.95 -1.42 13.77
C HIS A 20 22.24 -2.63 12.89
N VAL A 21 23.43 -3.21 13.06
CA VAL A 21 23.83 -4.46 12.37
C VAL A 21 23.64 -5.64 13.33
N ARG A 22 22.59 -6.40 13.09
CA ARG A 22 22.28 -7.59 13.87
C ARG A 22 23.19 -8.74 13.46
N GLY A 23 23.81 -9.37 14.43
CA GLY A 23 24.86 -10.37 14.27
C GLY A 23 26.19 -9.87 14.81
N SER A 24 26.64 -8.66 14.48
CA SER A 24 27.80 -8.02 15.10
C SER A 24 27.45 -7.20 16.35
N GLY A 25 26.19 -6.74 16.47
CA GLY A 25 25.75 -5.82 17.52
C GLY A 25 26.17 -4.37 17.29
N GLU A 26 26.77 -4.07 16.17
CA GLU A 26 27.25 -2.72 15.83
C GLU A 26 26.10 -1.75 15.65
N CYS A 27 26.24 -0.55 16.27
CA CYS A 27 25.32 0.56 16.09
C CYS A 27 26.11 1.80 15.66
N PHE A 28 25.59 2.56 14.70
CA PHE A 28 26.17 3.82 14.26
C PHE A 28 25.13 4.72 13.64
N VAL A 29 25.49 5.98 13.49
CA VAL A 29 24.62 7.01 12.93
C VAL A 29 25.31 7.66 11.74
N VAL A 30 24.54 7.94 10.68
CA VAL A 30 24.99 8.73 9.53
C VAL A 30 23.99 9.83 9.22
N ALA A 31 24.42 10.90 8.57
CA ALA A 31 23.51 11.96 8.11
C ALA A 31 22.56 11.44 7.03
N ARG A 32 21.33 11.96 6.98
CA ARG A 32 20.37 11.64 5.92
C ARG A 32 20.52 12.61 4.74
N ASP A 33 21.68 12.61 4.14
CA ASP A 33 22.03 13.36 2.93
C ASP A 33 22.82 12.46 1.95
N ALA A 34 23.31 13.03 0.86
CA ALA A 34 24.01 12.27 -0.16
C ALA A 34 25.34 11.70 0.35
N GLU A 35 26.07 12.44 1.19
CA GLU A 35 27.35 12.00 1.76
C GLU A 35 27.17 10.89 2.78
N GLY A 36 26.21 11.04 3.69
CA GLY A 36 25.89 10.02 4.68
C GLY A 36 25.34 8.75 4.04
N LEU A 37 24.54 8.85 2.97
CA LEU A 37 24.07 7.71 2.21
C LEU A 37 25.24 6.99 1.50
N ALA A 38 26.19 7.72 0.91
CA ALA A 38 27.36 7.14 0.29
C ALA A 38 28.22 6.39 1.33
N ALA A 39 28.48 7.01 2.48
CA ALA A 39 29.22 6.39 3.58
C ALA A 39 28.52 5.13 4.12
N LEU A 40 27.17 5.15 4.20
CA LEU A 40 26.36 4.01 4.58
C LEU A 40 26.53 2.84 3.59
N ILE A 41 26.44 3.13 2.28
CA ILE A 41 26.59 2.13 1.22
C ILE A 41 27.98 1.49 1.28
N GLU A 42 29.05 2.30 1.40
CA GLU A 42 30.42 1.79 1.50
C GLU A 42 30.63 0.89 2.73
N ARG A 43 30.02 1.24 3.85
CA ARG A 43 30.11 0.47 5.10
C ARG A 43 29.31 -0.83 5.06
N LEU A 44 28.14 -0.84 4.42
CA LEU A 44 27.28 -2.00 4.35
C LEU A 44 27.65 -3.01 3.27
N ARG A 45 28.24 -2.55 2.15
CA ARG A 45 28.59 -3.41 1.01
C ARG A 45 29.51 -4.59 1.39
N PRO A 46 30.63 -4.39 2.13
CA PRO A 46 31.52 -5.51 2.51
C PRO A 46 30.89 -6.47 3.52
N LEU A 47 29.79 -6.06 4.18
CA LEU A 47 29.08 -6.91 5.14
C LEU A 47 28.16 -7.93 4.47
N GLU A 48 27.86 -7.77 3.18
CA GLU A 48 26.95 -8.63 2.40
C GLU A 48 25.65 -8.98 3.18
N PRO A 49 24.90 -7.97 3.68
CA PRO A 49 23.74 -8.23 4.51
C PRO A 49 22.67 -9.01 3.74
N ARG A 50 22.04 -10.00 4.38
CA ARG A 50 20.91 -10.74 3.80
C ARG A 50 19.69 -9.87 3.56
N ALA A 51 19.46 -8.88 4.42
CA ALA A 51 18.39 -7.91 4.28
C ALA A 51 18.69 -6.62 5.06
N ILE A 52 18.23 -5.49 4.53
CA ILE A 52 18.29 -4.17 5.16
C ILE A 52 16.86 -3.69 5.33
N GLY A 53 16.38 -3.62 6.57
CA GLY A 53 15.05 -3.12 6.91
C GLY A 53 15.03 -1.64 7.18
N LEU A 54 14.09 -0.92 6.55
CA LEU A 54 13.76 0.47 6.87
C LEU A 54 12.30 0.57 7.27
N GLU A 55 11.99 1.36 8.29
CA GLU A 55 10.60 1.66 8.64
C GLU A 55 10.05 2.76 7.72
N ALA A 56 8.81 2.60 7.24
CA ALA A 56 8.13 3.63 6.45
C ALA A 56 7.79 4.84 7.34
N THR A 57 8.50 5.95 7.18
CA THR A 57 8.41 7.17 8.01
C THR A 57 7.87 8.38 7.25
N GLY A 58 6.78 8.19 6.50
CA GLY A 58 6.11 9.29 5.79
C GLY A 58 6.86 9.84 4.59
N GLY A 59 7.75 9.04 3.97
CA GLY A 59 8.48 9.38 2.74
C GLY A 59 9.97 9.66 2.95
N PHE A 60 10.44 9.85 4.18
CA PHE A 60 11.87 10.05 4.46
C PHE A 60 12.71 8.83 4.10
N GLU A 61 12.15 7.63 4.25
CA GLU A 61 12.76 6.37 3.90
C GLU A 61 13.01 6.20 2.39
N THR A 62 12.24 6.89 1.55
CA THR A 62 12.27 6.72 0.10
C THR A 62 13.64 7.00 -0.51
N PHE A 63 14.29 8.10 -0.12
CA PHE A 63 15.61 8.48 -0.58
C PHE A 63 16.67 7.42 -0.23
N VAL A 64 16.65 6.95 1.02
CA VAL A 64 17.59 5.95 1.53
C VAL A 64 17.37 4.60 0.86
N ALA A 65 16.12 4.15 0.80
CA ALA A 65 15.76 2.90 0.16
C ALA A 65 16.15 2.86 -1.32
N ALA A 66 15.89 3.96 -2.05
CA ALA A 66 16.28 4.08 -3.46
C ALA A 66 17.81 4.01 -3.65
N GLY A 67 18.58 4.73 -2.84
CA GLY A 67 20.04 4.73 -2.94
C GLY A 67 20.65 3.37 -2.61
N LEU A 68 20.23 2.73 -1.52
CA LEU A 68 20.68 1.39 -1.15
C LEU A 68 20.32 0.34 -2.21
N SER A 69 19.10 0.38 -2.73
CA SER A 69 18.65 -0.54 -3.79
C SER A 69 19.41 -0.32 -5.12
N SER A 70 19.68 0.93 -5.49
CA SER A 70 20.48 1.26 -6.67
C SER A 70 21.93 0.78 -6.54
N ALA A 71 22.43 0.68 -5.31
CA ALA A 71 23.74 0.09 -5.00
C ALA A 71 23.74 -1.46 -4.99
N GLY A 72 22.61 -2.10 -5.31
CA GLY A 72 22.44 -3.55 -5.34
C GLY A 72 22.23 -4.20 -3.96
N LEU A 73 21.99 -3.42 -2.91
CA LEU A 73 21.76 -3.93 -1.56
C LEU A 73 20.32 -4.41 -1.36
N PRO A 74 20.10 -5.48 -0.57
CA PRO A 74 18.79 -6.12 -0.39
C PRO A 74 17.90 -5.36 0.59
N VAL A 75 17.17 -4.37 0.09
CA VAL A 75 16.35 -3.46 0.90
C VAL A 75 14.91 -3.96 1.03
N VAL A 76 14.35 -3.82 2.23
CA VAL A 76 12.93 -4.04 2.50
C VAL A 76 12.36 -2.89 3.35
N VAL A 77 11.26 -2.29 2.89
CA VAL A 77 10.54 -1.27 3.66
C VAL A 77 9.42 -1.96 4.44
N VAL A 78 9.44 -1.80 5.76
CA VAL A 78 8.52 -2.46 6.69
C VAL A 78 7.45 -1.52 7.21
N ASN A 79 6.29 -2.08 7.57
CA ASN A 79 5.16 -1.30 8.08
C ASN A 79 5.36 -0.92 9.56
N PRO A 80 5.30 0.38 9.92
CA PRO A 80 5.46 0.87 11.29
C PRO A 80 4.53 0.20 12.30
N ALA A 81 3.28 -0.08 11.92
CA ALA A 81 2.33 -0.73 12.81
C ALA A 81 2.74 -2.17 13.16
N GLN A 82 3.36 -2.89 12.21
CA GLN A 82 3.84 -4.26 12.44
C GLN A 82 5.10 -4.25 13.31
N VAL A 83 6.04 -3.34 13.05
CA VAL A 83 7.26 -3.18 13.86
C VAL A 83 6.89 -2.82 15.30
N ARG A 84 5.95 -1.89 15.50
CA ARG A 84 5.45 -1.51 16.83
C ARG A 84 4.74 -2.65 17.55
N ALA A 85 3.90 -3.42 16.85
CA ALA A 85 3.24 -4.60 17.43
C ALA A 85 4.29 -5.65 17.88
N PHE A 86 5.31 -5.86 17.07
CA PHE A 86 6.42 -6.75 17.37
C PHE A 86 7.24 -6.27 18.58
N ALA A 87 7.58 -4.96 18.65
CA ALA A 87 8.25 -4.36 19.80
C ALA A 87 7.46 -4.56 21.10
N ASN A 88 6.15 -4.36 21.06
CA ASN A 88 5.25 -4.58 22.19
C ASN A 88 5.24 -6.06 22.63
N ALA A 89 5.22 -7.00 21.70
CA ALA A 89 5.29 -8.44 21.98
C ALA A 89 6.61 -8.83 22.66
N LEU A 90 7.72 -8.13 22.35
CA LEU A 90 9.03 -8.30 22.99
C LEU A 90 9.15 -7.56 24.34
N GLY A 91 8.10 -6.86 24.80
CA GLY A 91 8.14 -6.07 26.03
C GLY A 91 8.94 -4.76 25.93
N LYS A 92 9.40 -4.38 24.73
CA LYS A 92 10.16 -3.16 24.49
C LYS A 92 9.20 -1.96 24.30
N ARG A 93 8.88 -1.27 25.40
CA ARG A 93 7.94 -0.13 25.39
C ARG A 93 8.59 1.25 25.31
N ALA A 94 9.89 1.36 25.60
CA ALA A 94 10.62 2.61 25.54
C ALA A 94 10.95 2.96 24.07
N LYS A 95 10.60 4.18 23.66
CA LYS A 95 10.91 4.72 22.34
C LYS A 95 12.21 5.51 22.41
N THR A 96 13.30 4.94 21.92
CA THR A 96 14.56 5.65 21.64
C THR A 96 15.10 5.18 20.30
N ASP A 97 15.61 6.10 19.49
CA ASP A 97 16.03 5.87 18.11
C ASP A 97 16.98 4.65 17.92
N PRO A 98 17.99 4.40 18.79
CA PRO A 98 18.81 3.18 18.72
C PRO A 98 18.04 1.88 19.01
N ILE A 99 16.98 1.94 19.81
CA ILE A 99 16.12 0.78 20.10
C ILE A 99 15.26 0.49 18.88
N ASP A 100 14.82 1.51 18.16
CA ASP A 100 13.97 1.37 16.99
C ASP A 100 14.73 0.66 15.84
N ALA A 101 15.97 1.05 15.53
CA ALA A 101 16.82 0.34 14.55
C ALA A 101 17.08 -1.13 14.93
N THR A 102 17.32 -1.41 16.21
CA THR A 102 17.50 -2.78 16.74
C THR A 102 16.22 -3.62 16.59
N VAL A 103 15.06 -3.03 16.85
CA VAL A 103 13.76 -3.68 16.71
C VAL A 103 13.44 -3.95 15.24
N ILE A 104 13.74 -2.99 14.34
CA ILE A 104 13.59 -3.17 12.89
C ILE A 104 14.43 -4.35 12.41
N ALA A 105 15.71 -4.42 12.78
CA ALA A 105 16.59 -5.54 12.42
C ALA A 105 16.05 -6.89 12.94
N HIS A 106 15.58 -6.93 14.18
CA HIS A 106 15.01 -8.14 14.78
C HIS A 106 13.70 -8.55 14.10
N PHE A 107 12.84 -7.58 13.76
CA PHE A 107 11.60 -7.81 13.02
C PHE A 107 11.88 -8.44 11.66
N VAL A 108 12.84 -7.89 10.91
CA VAL A 108 13.23 -8.39 9.59
C VAL A 108 13.82 -9.80 9.68
N GLU A 109 14.63 -10.09 10.70
CA GLU A 109 15.15 -11.43 10.93
C GLU A 109 14.03 -12.44 11.21
N ALA A 110 13.14 -12.09 12.15
CA ALA A 110 12.07 -12.98 12.61
C ALA A 110 10.99 -13.25 11.56
N THR A 111 10.68 -12.25 10.69
CA THR A 111 9.62 -12.37 9.70
C THR A 111 10.13 -12.74 8.32
N ALA A 112 11.44 -12.61 8.06
CA ALA A 112 12.09 -12.86 6.77
C ALA A 112 11.25 -12.35 5.58
N PRO A 113 10.90 -11.03 5.54
CA PRO A 113 10.03 -10.49 4.52
C PRO A 113 10.67 -10.64 3.14
N GLU A 114 9.86 -10.88 2.14
CA GLU A 114 10.30 -10.96 0.76
C GLU A 114 10.88 -9.61 0.29
N ILE A 115 12.11 -9.64 -0.22
CA ILE A 115 12.75 -8.47 -0.82
C ILE A 115 12.11 -8.23 -2.20
N ARG A 116 11.35 -7.17 -2.31
CA ARG A 116 10.66 -6.78 -3.55
C ARG A 116 11.34 -5.57 -4.15
N PRO A 117 11.43 -5.47 -5.49
CA PRO A 117 11.87 -4.26 -6.13
C PRO A 117 11.09 -3.06 -5.61
N LEU A 118 11.78 -1.96 -5.36
CA LEU A 118 11.12 -0.72 -4.97
C LEU A 118 10.18 -0.28 -6.09
N ARG A 119 9.04 0.29 -5.70
CA ARG A 119 8.11 0.86 -6.67
C ARG A 119 8.80 1.98 -7.43
N ASP A 120 8.65 1.97 -8.74
CA ASP A 120 9.10 3.08 -9.58
C ASP A 120 8.37 4.39 -9.24
N GLU A 121 8.86 5.51 -9.74
CA GLU A 121 8.33 6.83 -9.45
C GLU A 121 6.88 6.98 -9.94
N GLU A 122 6.55 6.42 -11.10
CA GLU A 122 5.19 6.42 -11.66
C GLU A 122 4.22 5.67 -10.75
N THR A 123 4.61 4.50 -10.26
CA THR A 123 3.81 3.70 -9.32
C THR A 123 3.62 4.41 -7.97
N ARG A 124 4.63 5.16 -7.50
CA ARG A 124 4.51 5.97 -6.27
C ARG A 124 3.56 7.14 -6.46
N LEU A 125 3.74 7.91 -7.55
CA LEU A 125 2.86 9.01 -7.89
C LEU A 125 1.40 8.55 -7.99
N LEU A 126 1.15 7.44 -8.69
CA LEU A 126 -0.19 6.87 -8.80
C LEU A 126 -0.77 6.47 -7.43
N ALA A 127 0.05 5.91 -6.54
CA ALA A 127 -0.38 5.57 -5.18
C ALA A 127 -0.75 6.82 -4.37
N ASP A 128 -0.01 7.91 -4.51
CA ASP A 128 -0.26 9.19 -3.83
C ASP A 128 -1.54 9.86 -4.37
N LEU A 129 -1.75 9.86 -5.68
CA LEU A 129 -2.99 10.34 -6.30
C LEU A 129 -4.21 9.55 -5.79
N VAL A 130 -4.12 8.23 -5.74
CA VAL A 130 -5.18 7.36 -5.20
C VAL A 130 -5.42 7.61 -3.71
N ALA A 131 -4.37 7.83 -2.91
CA ALA A 131 -4.50 8.18 -1.51
C ALA A 131 -5.19 9.54 -1.33
N ARG A 132 -4.80 10.55 -2.12
CA ARG A 132 -5.44 11.88 -2.13
C ARG A 132 -6.90 11.79 -2.52
N ARG A 133 -7.22 11.04 -3.56
CA ARG A 133 -8.60 10.77 -3.96
C ARG A 133 -9.46 10.23 -2.82
N ARG A 134 -8.96 9.25 -2.06
CA ARG A 134 -9.65 8.69 -0.89
C ARG A 134 -9.92 9.75 0.19
N GLN A 135 -8.97 10.65 0.43
CA GLN A 135 -9.13 11.76 1.38
C GLN A 135 -10.26 12.70 0.92
N ILE A 136 -10.28 13.10 -0.35
CA ILE A 136 -11.33 13.97 -0.89
C ILE A 136 -12.70 13.29 -0.79
N VAL A 137 -12.81 12.01 -1.14
CA VAL A 137 -14.07 11.25 -0.99
C VAL A 137 -14.53 11.21 0.47
N ALA A 138 -13.63 11.00 1.42
CA ALA A 138 -13.96 11.00 2.85
C ALA A 138 -14.46 12.39 3.31
N MET A 139 -13.85 13.48 2.82
CA MET A 139 -14.28 14.86 3.09
C MET A 139 -15.68 15.11 2.52
N ILE A 140 -15.96 14.68 1.28
CA ILE A 140 -17.28 14.80 0.66
C ILE A 140 -18.35 14.06 1.48
N VAL A 141 -18.05 12.84 1.93
CA VAL A 141 -18.97 12.05 2.76
C VAL A 141 -19.25 12.78 4.08
N ALA A 142 -18.22 13.30 4.74
CA ALA A 142 -18.36 14.05 5.99
C ALA A 142 -19.21 15.31 5.82
N GLU A 143 -18.97 16.10 4.76
CA GLU A 143 -19.74 17.31 4.47
C GLU A 143 -21.20 17.00 4.10
N ARG A 144 -21.46 15.94 3.35
CA ARG A 144 -22.84 15.49 3.07
C ARG A 144 -23.61 15.09 4.33
N GLN A 145 -22.92 14.49 5.33
CA GLN A 145 -23.57 14.20 6.62
C GLN A 145 -23.88 15.48 7.41
N ARG A 146 -22.96 16.46 7.42
CA ARG A 146 -23.19 17.77 8.03
C ARG A 146 -24.34 18.53 7.39
N GLU A 147 -24.46 18.45 6.06
CA GLU A 147 -25.53 19.11 5.27
C GLU A 147 -26.92 18.70 5.77
N LYS A 148 -27.13 17.43 6.12
CA LYS A 148 -28.43 16.91 6.53
C LYS A 148 -29.01 17.61 7.74
N HIS A 149 -28.14 18.05 8.67
CA HIS A 149 -28.53 18.63 9.94
C HIS A 149 -28.20 20.13 10.05
N ALA A 150 -27.67 20.73 8.98
CA ALA A 150 -27.21 22.11 9.00
C ALA A 150 -28.36 23.12 8.87
N PRO A 151 -28.35 24.25 9.63
CA PRO A 151 -29.27 25.36 9.42
C PRO A 151 -29.10 25.98 8.02
N PRO A 152 -30.13 26.64 7.45
CA PRO A 152 -30.12 27.14 6.07
C PRO A 152 -28.94 28.04 5.70
N ARG A 153 -28.47 28.89 6.63
CA ARG A 153 -27.30 29.77 6.41
C ARG A 153 -26.01 28.97 6.30
N VAL A 154 -25.83 27.95 7.16
CA VAL A 154 -24.64 27.08 7.17
C VAL A 154 -24.66 26.14 5.95
N LYS A 155 -25.84 25.63 5.57
CA LYS A 155 -26.03 24.75 4.40
C LYS A 155 -25.48 25.35 3.11
N LYS A 156 -25.66 26.68 2.89
CA LYS A 156 -25.08 27.36 1.73
C LYS A 156 -23.55 27.30 1.68
N SER A 157 -22.88 27.36 2.83
CA SER A 157 -21.41 27.21 2.93
C SER A 157 -20.97 25.78 2.62
N ILE A 158 -21.66 24.80 3.20
CA ILE A 158 -21.37 23.36 2.96
C ILE A 158 -21.53 23.01 1.47
N LEU A 159 -22.60 23.48 0.83
CA LEU A 159 -22.82 23.22 -0.60
C LEU A 159 -21.73 23.82 -1.49
N ARG A 160 -21.20 25.02 -1.14
CA ARG A 160 -20.04 25.59 -1.86
C ARG A 160 -18.79 24.74 -1.72
N LEU A 161 -18.53 24.25 -0.50
CA LEU A 161 -17.39 23.36 -0.23
C LEU A 161 -17.55 22.02 -0.96
N LEU A 162 -18.73 21.40 -0.92
CA LEU A 162 -19.02 20.17 -1.66
C LEU A 162 -18.78 20.34 -3.17
N LYS A 163 -19.17 21.50 -3.74
CA LYS A 163 -18.90 21.79 -5.15
C LYS A 163 -17.41 21.92 -5.46
N ALA A 164 -16.62 22.51 -4.54
CA ALA A 164 -15.18 22.62 -4.70
C ALA A 164 -14.51 21.23 -4.59
N LEU A 165 -14.89 20.43 -3.58
CA LEU A 165 -14.38 19.06 -3.40
C LEU A 165 -14.72 18.15 -4.59
N GLN A 166 -15.91 18.32 -5.20
CA GLN A 166 -16.29 17.54 -6.38
C GLN A 166 -15.41 17.88 -7.59
N ARG A 167 -15.10 19.15 -7.82
CA ARG A 167 -14.18 19.56 -8.89
C ARG A 167 -12.78 19.00 -8.70
N GLU A 168 -12.30 19.03 -7.45
CA GLU A 168 -11.00 18.46 -7.12
C GLU A 168 -10.97 16.94 -7.33
N LEU A 169 -12.07 16.25 -7.00
CA LEU A 169 -12.21 14.82 -7.25
C LEU A 169 -12.17 14.50 -8.75
N ASP A 170 -12.89 15.30 -9.56
CA ASP A 170 -12.94 15.14 -11.01
C ASP A 170 -11.55 15.38 -11.64
N SER A 171 -10.78 16.36 -11.13
CA SER A 171 -9.41 16.63 -11.57
C SER A 171 -8.48 15.46 -11.23
N LEU A 172 -8.51 14.96 -9.98
CA LEU A 172 -7.71 13.81 -9.56
C LEU A 172 -8.04 12.54 -10.34
N ASP A 173 -9.31 12.33 -10.69
CA ASP A 173 -9.71 11.21 -11.53
C ASP A 173 -9.10 11.32 -12.94
N GLY A 174 -8.99 12.55 -13.49
CA GLY A 174 -8.25 12.82 -14.73
C GLY A 174 -6.76 12.50 -14.62
N ASP A 175 -6.09 12.99 -13.58
CA ASP A 175 -4.65 12.77 -13.35
C ASP A 175 -4.33 11.27 -13.18
N ILE A 176 -5.20 10.52 -12.48
CA ILE A 176 -5.09 9.06 -12.35
C ILE A 176 -5.26 8.39 -13.71
N ASP A 177 -6.22 8.83 -14.51
CA ASP A 177 -6.47 8.31 -15.85
C ASP A 177 -5.26 8.52 -16.78
N GLU A 178 -4.67 9.70 -16.75
CA GLU A 178 -3.47 10.02 -17.52
C GLU A 178 -2.27 9.17 -17.07
N SER A 179 -2.06 9.04 -15.77
CA SER A 179 -0.99 8.22 -15.20
C SER A 179 -1.12 6.74 -15.62
N VAL A 180 -2.32 6.19 -15.61
CA VAL A 180 -2.57 4.79 -16.03
C VAL A 180 -2.37 4.63 -17.54
N LYS A 181 -2.89 5.55 -18.36
CA LYS A 181 -2.76 5.51 -19.82
C LYS A 181 -1.32 5.77 -20.29
N GLY A 182 -0.57 6.57 -19.57
CA GLY A 182 0.83 6.86 -19.86
C GLY A 182 1.76 5.68 -19.62
N SER A 183 1.44 4.79 -18.68
CA SER A 183 2.30 3.66 -18.31
C SER A 183 1.83 2.36 -18.99
N PRO A 184 2.65 1.73 -19.84
CA PRO A 184 2.32 0.46 -20.48
C PRO A 184 2.01 -0.67 -19.47
N VAL A 185 2.73 -0.69 -18.33
CA VAL A 185 2.55 -1.68 -17.25
C VAL A 185 1.19 -1.54 -16.57
N TRP A 186 0.73 -0.32 -16.32
CA TRP A 186 -0.56 -0.07 -15.70
C TRP A 186 -1.70 -0.29 -16.68
N ARG A 187 -1.51 0.02 -17.97
CA ARG A 187 -2.49 -0.25 -19.03
C ARG A 187 -2.74 -1.75 -19.19
N GLU A 188 -1.68 -2.56 -19.26
CA GLU A 188 -1.81 -4.04 -19.30
C GLU A 188 -2.65 -4.57 -18.12
N LYS A 189 -2.40 -4.04 -16.91
CA LYS A 189 -3.16 -4.43 -15.71
C LYS A 189 -4.62 -3.96 -15.76
N GLU A 190 -4.87 -2.77 -16.27
CA GLU A 190 -6.23 -2.24 -16.44
C GLU A 190 -7.04 -3.08 -17.42
N ASP A 191 -6.47 -3.43 -18.56
CA ASP A 191 -7.09 -4.28 -19.58
C ASP A 191 -7.43 -5.67 -19.03
N LEU A 192 -6.50 -6.26 -18.26
CA LEU A 192 -6.73 -7.53 -17.59
C LEU A 192 -7.90 -7.45 -16.59
N LEU A 193 -7.98 -6.39 -15.80
CA LEU A 193 -9.07 -6.21 -14.84
C LEU A 193 -10.40 -5.88 -15.52
N ALA A 194 -10.37 -5.11 -16.61
CA ALA A 194 -11.55 -4.76 -17.40
C ALA A 194 -12.15 -5.96 -18.15
N SER A 195 -11.38 -7.05 -18.35
CA SER A 195 -11.88 -8.29 -18.94
C SER A 195 -12.94 -8.99 -18.08
N VAL A 196 -13.01 -8.67 -16.77
CA VAL A 196 -13.99 -9.27 -15.85
C VAL A 196 -15.36 -8.64 -16.04
N PRO A 197 -16.42 -9.39 -16.40
CA PRO A 197 -17.77 -8.84 -16.56
C PRO A 197 -18.25 -8.08 -15.32
N GLY A 198 -18.67 -6.83 -15.52
CA GLY A 198 -19.12 -5.95 -14.44
C GLY A 198 -18.01 -5.14 -13.76
N ILE A 199 -16.76 -5.29 -14.20
CA ILE A 199 -15.64 -4.42 -13.80
C ILE A 199 -15.30 -3.52 -15.00
N GLY A 200 -15.87 -2.31 -15.01
CA GLY A 200 -15.41 -1.27 -15.93
C GLY A 200 -14.17 -0.56 -15.39
N THR A 201 -13.52 0.22 -16.27
CA THR A 201 -12.31 1.01 -15.92
C THR A 201 -12.50 1.89 -14.67
N THR A 202 -13.67 2.50 -14.52
CA THR A 202 -14.02 3.31 -13.34
C THR A 202 -14.13 2.48 -12.06
N ILE A 203 -14.58 1.21 -12.14
CA ILE A 203 -14.77 0.34 -11.00
C ILE A 203 -13.45 -0.29 -10.55
N ALA A 204 -12.57 -0.63 -11.48
CA ALA A 204 -11.22 -1.10 -11.17
C ALA A 204 -10.44 -0.06 -10.34
N ARG A 205 -10.76 1.21 -10.49
CA ARG A 205 -10.13 2.33 -9.80
C ARG A 205 -10.82 2.72 -8.49
N THR A 206 -12.14 2.53 -8.35
CA THR A 206 -12.89 3.28 -7.33
C THR A 206 -13.26 2.52 -6.08
N ALA A 207 -13.58 1.25 -6.10
CA ALA A 207 -13.84 0.49 -4.87
C ALA A 207 -14.30 -0.94 -5.16
N LEU A 208 -13.63 -1.89 -4.58
CA LEU A 208 -13.99 -3.31 -4.56
C LEU A 208 -15.43 -3.60 -4.11
N PHE A 209 -16.03 -2.74 -3.27
CA PHE A 209 -17.39 -2.93 -2.81
C PHE A 209 -18.43 -2.64 -3.91
N MET A 210 -18.29 -1.51 -4.61
CA MET A 210 -19.17 -1.17 -5.73
C MET A 210 -18.95 -2.13 -6.91
N GLY A 211 -17.68 -2.49 -7.16
CA GLY A 211 -17.31 -3.51 -8.14
C GLY A 211 -17.94 -4.87 -7.83
N ALA A 212 -17.95 -5.27 -6.55
CA ALA A 212 -18.58 -6.53 -6.14
C ALA A 212 -20.10 -6.52 -6.31
N MET A 213 -20.77 -5.39 -6.06
CA MET A 213 -22.21 -5.27 -6.33
C MET A 213 -22.54 -5.36 -7.81
N ALA A 214 -21.75 -4.67 -8.67
CA ALA A 214 -21.90 -4.74 -10.11
C ALA A 214 -21.54 -6.15 -10.64
N ALA A 215 -20.41 -6.71 -10.23
CA ALA A 215 -20.00 -8.05 -10.64
C ALA A 215 -20.97 -9.15 -10.15
N ALA A 216 -21.52 -9.02 -8.93
CA ALA A 216 -22.57 -9.91 -8.44
C ALA A 216 -23.89 -9.83 -9.23
N ARG A 217 -24.08 -8.76 -10.01
CA ARG A 217 -25.26 -8.58 -10.87
C ARG A 217 -25.01 -9.06 -12.30
N TYR A 218 -23.83 -8.81 -12.84
CA TYR A 218 -23.52 -9.01 -14.26
C TYR A 218 -22.59 -10.20 -14.53
N ASN A 219 -21.84 -10.69 -13.55
CA ASN A 219 -21.00 -11.87 -13.70
C ASN A 219 -21.74 -13.13 -13.25
N PRO A 220 -22.01 -14.11 -14.15
CA PRO A 220 -22.81 -15.28 -13.81
C PRO A 220 -22.26 -16.11 -12.64
N ALA A 221 -20.95 -16.34 -12.59
CA ALA A 221 -20.28 -17.11 -11.55
C ALA A 221 -20.36 -16.44 -10.17
N LEU A 222 -20.19 -15.11 -10.10
CA LEU A 222 -20.30 -14.35 -8.85
C LEU A 222 -21.74 -14.18 -8.41
N LYS A 223 -22.68 -14.08 -9.36
CA LYS A 223 -24.11 -14.08 -9.09
C LYS A 223 -24.54 -15.40 -8.46
N ALA A 224 -24.17 -16.52 -9.08
CA ALA A 224 -24.48 -17.86 -8.57
C ALA A 224 -23.89 -18.07 -7.16
N PHE A 225 -22.66 -17.62 -6.91
CA PHE A 225 -22.03 -17.69 -5.60
C PHE A 225 -22.79 -16.88 -4.55
N ARG A 226 -23.19 -15.62 -4.87
CA ARG A 226 -24.00 -14.79 -3.98
C ARG A 226 -25.36 -15.45 -3.67
N ASP A 227 -26.04 -15.92 -4.70
CA ASP A 227 -27.38 -16.49 -4.59
C ASP A 227 -27.36 -17.78 -3.76
N LYS A 228 -26.31 -18.60 -3.89
CA LYS A 228 -26.07 -19.76 -3.03
C LYS A 228 -25.94 -19.39 -1.55
N LEU A 229 -25.22 -18.30 -1.24
CA LEU A 229 -25.06 -17.84 0.14
C LEU A 229 -26.37 -17.32 0.72
N VAL A 230 -27.17 -16.59 -0.07
CA VAL A 230 -28.48 -16.10 0.34
C VAL A 230 -29.45 -17.26 0.56
N ALA A 231 -29.47 -18.24 -0.34
CA ALA A 231 -30.27 -19.46 -0.20
C ALA A 231 -29.88 -20.27 1.05
N ALA A 232 -28.60 -20.23 1.45
CA ALA A 232 -28.12 -20.83 2.71
C ALA A 232 -28.42 -19.97 3.96
N GLY A 233 -29.33 -19.00 3.87
CA GLY A 233 -29.78 -18.16 4.99
C GLY A 233 -28.82 -17.05 5.42
N LYS A 234 -27.77 -16.76 4.68
CA LYS A 234 -26.88 -15.65 5.02
C LYS A 234 -27.52 -14.30 4.72
N PRO A 235 -27.39 -13.29 5.60
CA PRO A 235 -27.85 -11.93 5.33
C PRO A 235 -27.29 -11.38 4.01
N LYS A 236 -28.10 -10.64 3.26
CA LYS A 236 -27.71 -10.08 1.94
C LYS A 236 -26.38 -9.30 1.97
N LEU A 237 -26.13 -8.52 3.03
CA LEU A 237 -24.88 -7.78 3.21
C LEU A 237 -23.67 -8.71 3.37
N VAL A 238 -23.83 -9.78 4.16
CA VAL A 238 -22.77 -10.80 4.35
C VAL A 238 -22.45 -11.51 3.04
N ALA A 239 -23.49 -11.85 2.24
CA ALA A 239 -23.31 -12.45 0.92
C ALA A 239 -22.58 -11.51 -0.05
N ILE A 240 -22.87 -10.20 -0.03
CA ILE A 240 -22.16 -9.20 -0.85
C ILE A 240 -20.68 -9.07 -0.43
N ILE A 241 -20.38 -9.02 0.88
CA ILE A 241 -19.00 -8.95 1.40
C ILE A 241 -18.21 -10.21 1.03
N ALA A 242 -18.81 -11.38 1.13
CA ALA A 242 -18.18 -12.64 0.70
C ALA A 242 -17.91 -12.66 -0.81
N THR A 243 -18.83 -12.12 -1.62
CA THR A 243 -18.65 -11.96 -3.08
C THR A 243 -17.53 -10.98 -3.40
N ALA A 244 -17.42 -9.87 -2.64
CA ALA A 244 -16.32 -8.92 -2.77
C ALA A 244 -14.94 -9.56 -2.49
N ARG A 245 -14.84 -10.39 -1.45
CA ARG A 245 -13.62 -11.16 -1.16
C ARG A 245 -13.27 -12.13 -2.27
N LYS A 246 -14.26 -12.86 -2.79
CA LYS A 246 -14.04 -13.80 -3.91
C LYS A 246 -13.59 -13.07 -5.17
N LEU A 247 -14.22 -11.94 -5.49
CA LEU A 247 -13.81 -11.08 -6.60
C LEU A 247 -12.36 -10.59 -6.45
N LEU A 248 -11.96 -10.15 -5.25
CA LEU A 248 -10.59 -9.72 -4.98
C LEU A 248 -9.57 -10.83 -5.21
N VAL A 249 -9.86 -12.06 -4.78
CA VAL A 249 -9.00 -13.22 -5.01
C VAL A 249 -8.86 -13.50 -6.51
N ILE A 250 -9.96 -13.42 -7.25
CA ILE A 250 -9.96 -13.61 -8.71
C ILE A 250 -9.14 -12.51 -9.41
N LEU A 251 -9.33 -11.24 -9.06
CA LEU A 251 -8.59 -10.14 -9.64
C LEU A 251 -7.09 -10.24 -9.37
N ASN A 252 -6.70 -10.64 -8.16
CA ASN A 252 -5.31 -10.89 -7.82
C ASN A 252 -4.71 -12.04 -8.64
N ALA A 253 -5.46 -13.12 -8.86
CA ALA A 253 -5.02 -14.22 -9.70
C ALA A 253 -4.85 -13.80 -11.16
N ILE A 254 -5.80 -13.04 -11.73
CA ILE A 254 -5.74 -12.49 -13.09
C ILE A 254 -4.47 -11.65 -13.29
N VAL A 255 -4.20 -10.74 -12.37
CA VAL A 255 -3.01 -9.86 -12.45
C VAL A 255 -1.71 -10.65 -12.26
N ARG A 256 -1.68 -11.60 -11.32
CA ARG A 256 -0.50 -12.43 -11.04
C ARG A 256 -0.15 -13.33 -12.23
N ASP A 257 -1.18 -14.00 -12.78
CA ASP A 257 -1.00 -15.03 -13.80
C ASP A 257 -1.03 -14.42 -15.22
N LYS A 258 -1.27 -13.10 -15.33
CA LYS A 258 -1.39 -12.34 -16.60
C LYS A 258 -2.36 -12.99 -17.59
N LYS A 259 -3.45 -13.58 -17.08
CA LYS A 259 -4.48 -14.23 -17.88
C LYS A 259 -5.79 -13.48 -17.71
N PRO A 260 -6.46 -13.06 -18.80
CA PRO A 260 -7.76 -12.42 -18.72
C PRO A 260 -8.81 -13.36 -18.12
N TRP A 261 -9.92 -12.80 -17.70
CA TRP A 261 -11.06 -13.57 -17.24
C TRP A 261 -11.50 -14.57 -18.32
N ALA A 262 -11.55 -15.84 -17.96
CA ALA A 262 -12.20 -16.86 -18.78
C ALA A 262 -13.49 -17.28 -18.06
N ASP A 263 -14.61 -17.31 -18.77
CA ASP A 263 -15.85 -17.86 -18.24
C ASP A 263 -15.59 -19.31 -17.85
N GLN A 264 -15.56 -19.60 -16.56
CA GLN A 264 -15.56 -20.98 -16.07
C GLN A 264 -17.00 -21.50 -16.24
N THR A 265 -17.24 -22.07 -17.41
CA THR A 265 -18.36 -22.98 -17.61
C THR A 265 -18.00 -24.29 -16.90
N ALA A 266 -18.57 -24.50 -15.72
CA ALA A 266 -18.92 -25.80 -15.17
C ALA A 266 -19.69 -25.62 -13.86
#